data_1b9e26de333ebae18c8b10b7534afea3
#
_entry.id   1b9e26de333ebae18c8b10b7534afea3
#
_cell.length_a   1.000
_cell.length_b   1.000
_cell.length_c   1.000
_cell.angle_alpha   90.00
_cell.angle_beta   90.00
_cell.angle_gamma   90.00
#
_symmetry.space_group_name_H-M   'P 1'
#
loop_
_entity.id
_entity.type
_entity.pdbx_description
1 polymer ?
#
loop_
_entity_poly.entity_id
_entity_poly.type
_entity_poly.pdbx_seq_one_letter_code
_entity_poly.pdbx_strand_id
1 'polypeptide(L)'
;MALHPPSQSVAMLNGHWNAICIVCHTTLGKTAFDTPYRSEPFDLQAIDTTVAEFGIACESCHGPAQAHVEANRNPLRRYGLHLAGAAGDGDPTIVLPTRLDPERSSQACGQCHSVWEFYDRAGERHANRAGLPYRPGDELRDTRFVAQPSVDRDSPEILAFVADDPEFVRGSFWPDGMVRVSGREYNGLIDSPCFRHATEPDRTLTCFSCHTMHKPAEDRRTVAEWADTYQVSTGMDGNDACLQCHEPMRDDLTAHTR
;
A
#
# COMPACT_ATOMS: atom_id res chain seq x y z
N MET A 1 7.94 -11.30 -17.59
CA MET A 1 8.68 -10.45 -18.55
C MET A 1 9.86 -9.84 -17.82
N ALA A 2 11.10 -10.12 -18.21
CA ALA A 2 12.27 -9.51 -17.59
C ALA A 2 12.41 -8.07 -18.12
N LEU A 3 12.44 -7.09 -17.22
CA LEU A 3 12.61 -5.67 -17.59
C LEU A 3 14.07 -5.31 -17.82
N HIS A 4 15.01 -6.21 -17.48
CA HIS A 4 16.45 -6.04 -17.68
C HIS A 4 17.02 -7.14 -18.56
N PRO A 5 18.02 -6.82 -19.42
CA PRO A 5 18.66 -7.84 -20.24
C PRO A 5 19.40 -8.86 -19.35
N PRO A 6 19.48 -10.15 -19.78
CA PRO A 6 20.10 -11.22 -19.02
C PRO A 6 21.58 -11.02 -18.68
N SER A 7 22.25 -10.08 -19.34
CA SER A 7 23.68 -9.76 -19.15
C SER A 7 23.97 -8.81 -17.97
N GLN A 8 22.94 -8.26 -17.31
CA GLN A 8 23.15 -7.44 -16.13
C GLN A 8 23.18 -8.32 -14.88
N SER A 9 24.14 -8.04 -14.00
CA SER A 9 24.46 -8.87 -12.85
C SER A 9 23.24 -9.16 -11.98
N VAL A 10 23.20 -10.37 -11.46
CA VAL A 10 22.17 -10.97 -10.61
C VAL A 10 21.85 -10.15 -9.35
N ALA A 11 22.70 -9.20 -8.97
CA ALA A 11 22.46 -8.29 -7.86
C ALA A 11 21.27 -7.32 -8.08
N MET A 12 20.80 -7.19 -9.32
CA MET A 12 19.65 -6.34 -9.65
C MET A 12 18.40 -7.21 -9.89
N LEU A 13 17.77 -7.64 -8.82
CA LEU A 13 16.47 -8.33 -8.87
C LEU A 13 15.33 -7.42 -9.35
N ASN A 14 15.58 -6.11 -9.47
CA ASN A 14 14.65 -5.15 -10.06
C ASN A 14 14.27 -5.59 -11.47
N GLY A 15 12.98 -5.81 -11.68
CA GLY A 15 12.42 -6.27 -12.95
C GLY A 15 12.16 -7.78 -13.06
N HIS A 16 12.46 -8.54 -12.03
CA HIS A 16 12.06 -9.94 -11.95
C HIS A 16 10.65 -10.06 -11.39
N TRP A 17 9.69 -10.38 -12.28
CA TRP A 17 8.28 -10.49 -11.92
C TRP A 17 8.05 -11.41 -10.72
N ASN A 18 8.61 -12.61 -10.78
CA ASN A 18 8.39 -13.67 -9.80
C ASN A 18 8.97 -13.37 -8.40
N ALA A 19 9.91 -12.42 -8.31
CA ALA A 19 10.58 -12.11 -7.05
C ALA A 19 9.98 -10.89 -6.36
N ILE A 20 9.73 -9.82 -7.12
CA ILE A 20 9.41 -8.50 -6.56
C ILE A 20 8.04 -8.03 -7.00
N CYS A 21 7.80 -7.97 -8.31
CA CYS A 21 6.58 -7.35 -8.84
C CYS A 21 5.32 -8.07 -8.35
N ILE A 22 5.38 -9.40 -8.28
CA ILE A 22 4.29 -10.25 -7.84
C ILE A 22 3.74 -9.86 -6.45
N VAL A 23 4.60 -9.42 -5.55
CA VAL A 23 4.21 -9.09 -4.16
C VAL A 23 3.18 -7.96 -4.10
N CYS A 24 3.28 -7.01 -5.04
CA CYS A 24 2.41 -5.83 -5.09
C CYS A 24 1.47 -5.81 -6.30
N HIS A 25 1.80 -6.51 -7.38
CA HIS A 25 1.04 -6.48 -8.64
C HIS A 25 0.14 -7.70 -8.84
N THR A 26 -0.11 -8.47 -7.79
CA THR A 26 -1.06 -9.59 -7.79
C THR A 26 -1.84 -9.63 -6.48
N THR A 27 -2.94 -10.35 -6.50
CA THR A 27 -3.70 -10.69 -5.30
C THR A 27 -3.23 -12.03 -4.76
N LEU A 28 -2.81 -12.06 -3.48
CA LEU A 28 -2.30 -13.25 -2.80
C LEU A 28 -1.15 -13.94 -3.57
N GLY A 29 -0.21 -13.16 -4.05
CA GLY A 29 0.99 -13.68 -4.72
C GLY A 29 1.91 -14.42 -3.75
N LYS A 30 2.41 -15.59 -4.18
CA LYS A 30 3.39 -16.41 -3.48
C LYS A 30 4.58 -16.58 -4.39
N THR A 31 5.74 -16.12 -3.98
CA THR A 31 6.98 -16.22 -4.77
C THR A 31 7.55 -17.62 -4.77
N ALA A 32 7.25 -18.40 -3.71
CA ALA A 32 7.71 -19.76 -3.46
C ALA A 32 9.23 -19.94 -3.46
N PHE A 33 9.98 -18.92 -3.04
CA PHE A 33 11.41 -19.07 -2.78
C PHE A 33 11.64 -19.90 -1.52
N ASP A 34 12.56 -20.85 -1.58
CA ASP A 34 13.00 -21.63 -0.41
C ASP A 34 14.04 -20.90 0.42
N THR A 35 14.86 -20.08 -0.21
CA THR A 35 15.92 -19.29 0.42
C THR A 35 15.51 -17.83 0.52
N PRO A 36 16.02 -17.09 1.53
CA PRO A 36 15.85 -15.65 1.58
C PRO A 36 16.36 -14.98 0.31
N TYR A 37 15.60 -14.05 -0.17
CA TYR A 37 15.74 -13.29 -1.41
C TYR A 37 17.18 -12.80 -1.72
N ARG A 38 17.98 -12.44 -0.70
CA ARG A 38 19.34 -11.91 -0.86
C ARG A 38 20.45 -12.92 -0.59
N SER A 39 20.13 -14.16 -0.24
CA SER A 39 21.13 -15.12 0.24
C SER A 39 21.78 -15.95 -0.85
N GLU A 40 21.16 -16.10 -2.02
CA GLU A 40 21.68 -16.86 -3.17
C GLU A 40 21.37 -16.15 -4.48
N PRO A 41 22.18 -16.37 -5.52
CA PRO A 41 21.89 -15.86 -6.85
C PRO A 41 20.48 -16.31 -7.32
N PHE A 42 19.70 -15.38 -7.79
CA PHE A 42 18.30 -15.58 -8.17
C PHE A 42 18.13 -16.67 -9.24
N ASP A 43 19.05 -16.74 -10.19
CA ASP A 43 19.07 -17.72 -11.30
C ASP A 43 19.32 -19.16 -10.84
N LEU A 44 19.78 -19.35 -9.60
CA LEU A 44 20.00 -20.67 -9.01
C LEU A 44 18.83 -21.15 -8.15
N GLN A 45 17.83 -20.31 -7.92
CA GLN A 45 16.68 -20.63 -7.09
C GLN A 45 15.56 -21.27 -7.91
N ALA A 46 15.00 -22.37 -7.42
CA ALA A 46 13.77 -22.93 -7.94
C ALA A 46 12.59 -22.01 -7.59
N ILE A 47 11.79 -21.64 -8.57
CA ILE A 47 10.65 -20.75 -8.43
C ILE A 47 9.39 -21.48 -8.86
N ASP A 48 8.42 -21.58 -7.96
CA ASP A 48 7.08 -22.11 -8.24
C ASP A 48 6.03 -21.07 -7.83
N THR A 49 6.06 -19.94 -8.52
CA THR A 49 5.23 -18.79 -8.24
C THR A 49 3.76 -19.05 -8.52
N THR A 50 2.91 -18.76 -7.56
CA THR A 50 1.45 -18.84 -7.71
C THR A 50 0.79 -17.53 -7.32
N VAL A 51 -0.35 -17.23 -7.93
CA VAL A 51 -1.19 -16.06 -7.61
C VAL A 51 -2.65 -16.50 -7.54
N ALA A 52 -3.43 -15.89 -6.67
CA ALA A 52 -4.88 -16.08 -6.71
C ALA A 52 -5.46 -15.35 -7.92
N GLU A 53 -4.98 -14.13 -8.20
CA GLU A 53 -5.42 -13.33 -9.34
C GLU A 53 -4.30 -12.37 -9.78
N PHE A 54 -4.15 -12.18 -11.10
CA PHE A 54 -3.26 -11.14 -11.63
C PHE A 54 -3.89 -9.76 -11.46
N GLY A 55 -3.07 -8.81 -11.01
CA GLY A 55 -3.53 -7.45 -10.68
C GLY A 55 -4.08 -7.33 -9.26
N ILE A 56 -4.51 -6.12 -8.93
CA ILE A 56 -5.04 -5.76 -7.62
C ILE A 56 -6.55 -6.00 -7.65
N ALA A 57 -6.97 -7.18 -7.19
CA ALA A 57 -8.38 -7.54 -7.10
C ALA A 57 -9.01 -7.09 -5.77
N CYS A 58 -10.32 -7.33 -5.63
CA CYS A 58 -11.11 -6.87 -4.49
C CYS A 58 -10.47 -7.25 -3.13
N GLU A 59 -9.99 -8.48 -3.02
CA GLU A 59 -9.44 -9.02 -1.75
C GLU A 59 -8.13 -8.35 -1.32
N SER A 60 -7.41 -7.69 -2.24
CA SER A 60 -6.20 -6.92 -1.88
C SER A 60 -6.50 -5.73 -0.97
N CYS A 61 -7.69 -5.13 -1.11
CA CYS A 61 -8.12 -3.98 -0.31
C CYS A 61 -9.19 -4.34 0.73
N HIS A 62 -10.00 -5.36 0.45
CA HIS A 62 -11.16 -5.74 1.27
C HIS A 62 -10.91 -6.98 2.14
N GLY A 63 -9.76 -7.63 2.00
CA GLY A 63 -9.47 -8.89 2.68
C GLY A 63 -10.24 -10.08 2.09
N PRO A 64 -10.11 -11.27 2.72
CA PRO A 64 -10.71 -12.50 2.21
C PRO A 64 -12.24 -12.41 2.09
N ALA A 65 -12.78 -12.64 0.89
CA ALA A 65 -14.18 -12.39 0.58
C ALA A 65 -15.09 -13.64 0.66
N GLN A 66 -14.57 -14.80 1.02
CA GLN A 66 -15.39 -16.04 1.07
C GLN A 66 -16.63 -15.88 1.97
N ALA A 67 -16.45 -15.39 3.19
CA ALA A 67 -17.56 -15.20 4.13
C ALA A 67 -18.58 -14.17 3.60
N HIS A 68 -18.08 -13.12 2.94
CA HIS A 68 -18.92 -12.11 2.27
C HIS A 68 -19.77 -12.74 1.17
N VAL A 69 -19.17 -13.51 0.28
CA VAL A 69 -19.87 -14.17 -0.81
C VAL A 69 -20.91 -15.15 -0.29
N GLU A 70 -20.56 -15.96 0.70
CA GLU A 70 -21.48 -16.93 1.29
C GLU A 70 -22.68 -16.26 1.99
N ALA A 71 -22.44 -15.25 2.81
CA ALA A 71 -23.50 -14.51 3.50
C ALA A 71 -24.43 -13.79 2.51
N ASN A 72 -23.88 -13.24 1.45
CA ASN A 72 -24.63 -12.46 0.47
C ASN A 72 -25.24 -13.27 -0.68
N ARG A 73 -25.19 -14.60 -0.64
CA ARG A 73 -26.05 -15.48 -1.45
C ARG A 73 -27.53 -15.28 -1.12
N ASN A 74 -27.86 -14.88 0.11
CA ASN A 74 -29.20 -14.51 0.50
C ASN A 74 -29.55 -13.10 -0.02
N PRO A 75 -30.52 -12.96 -0.96
CA PRO A 75 -30.88 -11.66 -1.52
C PRO A 75 -31.51 -10.73 -0.47
N LEU A 76 -32.22 -11.26 0.53
CA LEU A 76 -32.82 -10.44 1.59
C LEU A 76 -31.77 -9.73 2.43
N ARG A 77 -30.63 -10.38 2.69
CA ARG A 77 -29.50 -9.75 3.37
C ARG A 77 -28.96 -8.57 2.55
N ARG A 78 -28.76 -8.76 1.23
CA ARG A 78 -28.29 -7.70 0.34
C ARG A 78 -29.21 -6.50 0.32
N TYR A 79 -30.52 -6.75 0.25
CA TYR A 79 -31.52 -5.67 0.34
C TYR A 79 -31.49 -4.98 1.71
N GLY A 80 -31.36 -5.73 2.80
CA GLY A 80 -31.22 -5.17 4.14
C GLY A 80 -30.02 -4.24 4.27
N LEU A 81 -28.85 -4.66 3.78
CA LEU A 81 -27.65 -3.84 3.77
C LEU A 81 -27.80 -2.59 2.89
N HIS A 82 -28.43 -2.73 1.71
CA HIS A 82 -28.70 -1.61 0.83
C HIS A 82 -29.67 -0.59 1.45
N LEU A 83 -30.71 -1.04 2.12
CA LEU A 83 -31.68 -0.17 2.79
C LEU A 83 -31.08 0.52 4.03
N ALA A 84 -30.16 -0.13 4.73
CA ALA A 84 -29.44 0.49 5.83
C ALA A 84 -28.52 1.63 5.34
N GLY A 85 -28.06 1.55 4.09
CA GLY A 85 -27.28 2.60 3.41
C GLY A 85 -26.03 3.03 4.15
N ALA A 86 -25.67 4.29 3.99
CA ALA A 86 -24.48 4.88 4.62
C ALA A 86 -24.59 5.02 6.16
N ALA A 87 -25.82 5.01 6.69
CA ALA A 87 -26.08 5.10 8.14
C ALA A 87 -25.91 3.75 8.87
N GLY A 88 -25.81 2.62 8.14
CA GLY A 88 -25.54 1.32 8.72
C GLY A 88 -24.06 1.08 8.97
N ASP A 89 -23.75 0.08 9.82
CA ASP A 89 -22.37 -0.31 10.15
C ASP A 89 -21.62 -0.98 9.00
N GLY A 90 -22.26 -1.11 7.82
CA GLY A 90 -21.72 -1.82 6.66
C GLY A 90 -21.91 -3.34 6.76
N ASP A 91 -21.26 -4.06 5.87
CA ASP A 91 -21.25 -5.51 5.91
C ASP A 91 -20.06 -6.00 6.76
N PRO A 92 -20.31 -6.62 7.93
CA PRO A 92 -19.23 -7.07 8.81
C PRO A 92 -18.48 -8.29 8.27
N THR A 93 -18.90 -8.84 7.14
CA THR A 93 -18.24 -10.01 6.51
C THR A 93 -17.14 -9.63 5.55
N ILE A 94 -16.88 -8.32 5.39
CA ILE A 94 -15.80 -7.79 4.53
C ILE A 94 -15.29 -6.46 5.09
N VAL A 95 -14.00 -6.19 4.92
CA VAL A 95 -13.42 -4.92 5.35
C VAL A 95 -13.79 -3.82 4.37
N LEU A 96 -14.15 -2.66 4.90
CA LEU A 96 -14.31 -1.41 4.14
C LEU A 96 -13.21 -0.44 4.56
N PRO A 97 -12.14 -0.28 3.79
CA PRO A 97 -10.98 0.55 4.19
C PRO A 97 -11.35 1.98 4.56
N THR A 98 -12.35 2.57 3.89
CA THR A 98 -12.84 3.92 4.19
C THR A 98 -13.60 4.06 5.51
N ARG A 99 -13.89 2.96 6.19
CA ARG A 99 -14.58 2.94 7.51
C ARG A 99 -13.66 2.56 8.66
N LEU A 100 -12.42 2.24 8.36
CA LEU A 100 -11.39 2.01 9.35
C LEU A 100 -10.92 3.36 9.93
N ASP A 101 -10.24 3.32 11.06
CA ASP A 101 -9.49 4.48 11.52
C ASP A 101 -8.46 4.92 10.47
N PRO A 102 -8.02 6.20 10.49
CA PRO A 102 -7.15 6.75 9.45
C PRO A 102 -5.86 5.95 9.22
N GLU A 103 -5.31 5.36 10.27
CA GLU A 103 -4.07 4.58 10.19
C GLU A 103 -4.31 3.28 9.44
N ARG A 104 -5.21 2.43 9.89
CA ARG A 104 -5.55 1.15 9.24
C ARG A 104 -6.13 1.34 7.84
N SER A 105 -6.90 2.41 7.65
CA SER A 105 -7.40 2.82 6.34
C SER A 105 -6.25 2.99 5.34
N SER A 106 -5.21 3.74 5.73
CA SER A 106 -4.04 4.00 4.87
C SER A 106 -3.12 2.80 4.75
N GLN A 107 -3.04 1.93 5.76
CA GLN A 107 -2.26 0.69 5.75
C GLN A 107 -2.73 -0.29 4.67
N ALA A 108 -4.01 -0.26 4.29
CA ALA A 108 -4.51 -1.04 3.16
C ALA A 108 -3.78 -0.71 1.85
N CYS A 109 -3.34 0.52 1.67
CA CYS A 109 -2.48 0.94 0.56
C CYS A 109 -1.00 0.70 0.88
N GLY A 110 -0.60 0.96 2.13
CA GLY A 110 0.75 0.82 2.64
C GLY A 110 1.34 -0.58 2.48
N GLN A 111 0.53 -1.63 2.43
CA GLN A 111 1.00 -2.99 2.20
C GLN A 111 1.85 -3.13 0.91
N CYS A 112 1.55 -2.30 -0.11
CA CYS A 112 2.29 -2.25 -1.36
C CYS A 112 3.05 -0.93 -1.53
N HIS A 113 2.50 0.18 -1.04
CA HIS A 113 3.01 1.55 -1.23
C HIS A 113 3.93 2.01 -0.09
N SER A 114 4.69 1.08 0.55
CA SER A 114 5.69 1.43 1.56
C SER A 114 7.07 0.85 1.27
N VAL A 115 8.11 1.49 1.82
CA VAL A 115 9.43 0.89 2.01
C VAL A 115 9.35 0.08 3.28
N TRP A 116 9.53 -1.23 3.15
CA TRP A 116 9.41 -2.17 4.26
C TRP A 116 10.34 -3.36 4.09
N GLU A 117 10.62 -4.04 5.19
CA GLU A 117 11.35 -5.31 5.23
C GLU A 117 10.67 -6.28 6.21
N PHE A 118 10.93 -7.57 6.07
CA PHE A 118 10.53 -8.53 7.09
C PHE A 118 11.36 -8.35 8.36
N TYR A 119 10.77 -8.56 9.52
CA TYR A 119 11.51 -8.52 10.79
C TYR A 119 12.62 -9.56 10.86
N ASP A 120 12.41 -10.72 10.23
CA ASP A 120 13.37 -11.80 10.17
C ASP A 120 13.20 -12.69 8.95
N ARG A 121 14.18 -13.56 8.73
CA ARG A 121 14.19 -14.50 7.62
C ARG A 121 13.14 -15.63 7.74
N ALA A 122 12.58 -15.87 8.93
CA ALA A 122 11.51 -16.86 9.11
C ALA A 122 10.18 -16.28 8.59
N GLY A 123 9.89 -15.01 8.89
CA GLY A 123 8.76 -14.27 8.34
C GLY A 123 8.82 -14.18 6.82
N GLU A 124 10.00 -13.86 6.27
CA GLU A 124 10.21 -13.83 4.82
C GLU A 124 9.92 -15.18 4.17
N ARG A 125 10.50 -16.28 4.68
CA ARG A 125 10.24 -17.64 4.14
C ARG A 125 8.77 -18.02 4.27
N HIS A 126 8.12 -17.66 5.37
CA HIS A 126 6.68 -17.91 5.52
C HIS A 126 5.88 -17.17 4.45
N ALA A 127 6.15 -15.88 4.27
CA ALA A 127 5.48 -15.06 3.26
C ALA A 127 5.72 -15.57 1.83
N ASN A 128 6.93 -16.01 1.51
CA ASN A 128 7.25 -16.57 0.20
C ASN A 128 6.41 -17.83 -0.13
N ARG A 129 6.10 -18.64 0.87
CA ARG A 129 5.33 -19.88 0.70
C ARG A 129 3.82 -19.71 0.86
N ALA A 130 3.40 -18.86 1.79
CA ALA A 130 1.99 -18.71 2.17
C ALA A 130 1.33 -17.46 1.58
N GLY A 131 2.13 -16.53 1.04
CA GLY A 131 1.73 -15.16 0.71
C GLY A 131 1.93 -14.23 1.90
N LEU A 132 1.86 -12.92 1.64
CA LEU A 132 1.98 -11.91 2.69
C LEU A 132 0.91 -12.11 3.77
N PRO A 133 1.28 -12.08 5.06
CA PRO A 133 0.36 -12.37 6.16
C PRO A 133 -0.62 -11.23 6.44
N TYR A 134 -0.28 -9.97 6.10
CA TYR A 134 -1.14 -8.82 6.33
C TYR A 134 -2.52 -8.99 5.67
N ARG A 135 -3.53 -8.56 6.38
CA ARG A 135 -4.90 -8.44 5.86
C ARG A 135 -5.41 -7.02 6.10
N PRO A 136 -6.12 -6.40 5.14
CA PRO A 136 -6.74 -5.10 5.34
C PRO A 136 -7.57 -5.07 6.63
N GLY A 137 -7.32 -4.04 7.45
CA GLY A 137 -7.91 -3.91 8.79
C GLY A 137 -7.03 -4.39 9.95
N ASP A 138 -6.00 -5.20 9.67
CA ASP A 138 -4.97 -5.54 10.66
C ASP A 138 -3.95 -4.38 10.80
N GLU A 139 -3.04 -4.51 11.78
CA GLU A 139 -1.90 -3.62 11.92
C GLU A 139 -0.76 -4.09 11.00
N LEU A 140 -0.36 -3.24 10.03
CA LEU A 140 0.66 -3.59 9.03
C LEU A 140 2.00 -3.93 9.68
N ARG A 141 2.36 -3.19 10.73
CA ARG A 141 3.62 -3.36 11.46
C ARG A 141 3.70 -4.67 12.26
N ASP A 142 2.59 -5.36 12.50
CA ASP A 142 2.61 -6.71 13.09
C ASP A 142 3.23 -7.75 12.15
N THR A 143 3.25 -7.46 10.84
CA THR A 143 3.71 -8.41 9.82
C THR A 143 5.05 -8.05 9.18
N ARG A 144 5.47 -6.78 9.28
CA ARG A 144 6.69 -6.25 8.65
C ARG A 144 7.12 -4.94 9.26
N PHE A 145 8.39 -4.64 9.16
CA PHE A 145 8.95 -3.35 9.52
C PHE A 145 8.73 -2.34 8.39
N VAL A 146 7.96 -1.29 8.66
CA VAL A 146 7.81 -0.15 7.75
C VAL A 146 8.81 0.92 8.15
N ALA A 147 9.77 1.20 7.26
CA ALA A 147 10.87 2.11 7.55
C ALA A 147 10.43 3.57 7.63
N GLN A 148 10.81 4.27 8.68
CA GLN A 148 10.63 5.72 8.87
C GLN A 148 11.93 6.37 9.35
N PRO A 149 12.96 6.56 8.49
CA PRO A 149 14.25 7.08 8.93
C PRO A 149 14.21 8.50 9.52
N SER A 150 13.12 9.21 9.38
CA SER A 150 12.85 10.46 10.09
C SER A 150 12.70 10.25 11.61
N VAL A 151 12.34 9.03 12.04
CA VAL A 151 12.02 8.68 13.43
C VAL A 151 12.89 7.53 13.93
N ASP A 152 13.13 6.51 13.12
CA ASP A 152 13.70 5.21 13.51
C ASP A 152 15.09 4.93 12.91
N ARG A 153 15.80 5.97 12.41
CA ARG A 153 17.10 5.85 11.72
C ARG A 153 18.13 5.01 12.45
N ASP A 154 18.17 5.13 13.75
CA ASP A 154 19.15 4.45 14.64
C ASP A 154 18.53 3.21 15.32
N SER A 155 17.37 2.76 14.86
CA SER A 155 16.77 1.54 15.39
C SER A 155 17.60 0.31 15.05
N PRO A 156 17.55 -0.75 15.89
CA PRO A 156 18.24 -2.00 15.60
C PRO A 156 17.86 -2.58 14.23
N GLU A 157 16.62 -2.42 13.82
CA GLU A 157 16.09 -2.91 12.54
C GLU A 157 16.74 -2.18 11.37
N ILE A 158 16.73 -0.85 11.37
CA ILE A 158 17.37 -0.05 10.30
C ILE A 158 18.87 -0.34 10.21
N LEU A 159 19.54 -0.44 11.38
CA LEU A 159 20.97 -0.74 11.39
C LEU A 159 21.27 -2.14 10.84
N ALA A 160 20.42 -3.13 11.13
CA ALA A 160 20.54 -4.48 10.57
C ALA A 160 20.31 -4.47 9.04
N PHE A 161 19.29 -3.76 8.54
CA PHE A 161 19.02 -3.66 7.11
C PHE A 161 20.13 -2.94 6.36
N VAL A 162 20.71 -1.88 6.93
CA VAL A 162 21.85 -1.17 6.34
C VAL A 162 23.12 -2.03 6.37
N ALA A 163 23.28 -2.91 7.35
CA ALA A 163 24.40 -3.86 7.37
C ALA A 163 24.29 -4.91 6.26
N ASP A 164 23.06 -5.36 5.94
CA ASP A 164 22.79 -6.26 4.81
C ASP A 164 22.82 -5.55 3.46
N ASP A 165 22.28 -4.32 3.40
CA ASP A 165 22.24 -3.48 2.20
C ASP A 165 22.56 -2.01 2.55
N PRO A 166 23.79 -1.56 2.33
CA PRO A 166 24.20 -0.17 2.61
C PRO A 166 23.41 0.90 1.86
N GLU A 167 22.72 0.52 0.77
CA GLU A 167 21.86 1.44 -0.01
C GLU A 167 20.42 1.47 0.51
N PHE A 168 20.03 0.63 1.46
CA PHE A 168 18.63 0.49 1.91
C PHE A 168 18.00 1.85 2.24
N VAL A 169 18.61 2.61 3.13
CA VAL A 169 18.11 3.96 3.48
C VAL A 169 18.43 4.97 2.37
N ARG A 170 19.69 5.04 1.96
CA ARG A 170 20.16 6.04 0.99
C ARG A 170 19.47 5.91 -0.38
N GLY A 171 19.16 4.69 -0.79
CA GLY A 171 18.44 4.39 -2.04
C GLY A 171 16.98 4.82 -2.03
N SER A 172 16.34 4.81 -0.86
CA SER A 172 14.90 4.99 -0.74
C SER A 172 14.47 6.31 -0.09
N PHE A 173 15.35 6.97 0.65
CA PHE A 173 15.04 8.18 1.42
C PHE A 173 16.04 9.31 1.18
N TRP A 174 15.58 10.54 1.36
CA TRP A 174 16.42 11.72 1.45
C TRP A 174 17.16 11.77 2.80
N PRO A 175 18.22 12.60 2.97
CA PRO A 175 18.95 12.72 4.24
C PRO A 175 18.10 13.11 5.44
N ASP A 176 16.99 13.81 5.24
CA ASP A 176 16.03 14.19 6.27
C ASP A 176 15.05 13.07 6.65
N GLY A 177 15.09 11.95 5.94
CA GLY A 177 14.22 10.79 6.15
C GLY A 177 12.96 10.78 5.29
N MET A 178 12.71 11.81 4.51
CA MET A 178 11.58 11.83 3.57
C MET A 178 11.80 10.82 2.44
N VAL A 179 10.75 10.07 2.10
CA VAL A 179 10.81 9.10 1.00
C VAL A 179 11.10 9.80 -0.34
N ARG A 180 11.99 9.22 -1.15
CA ARG A 180 12.42 9.78 -2.44
C ARG A 180 12.04 8.94 -3.66
N VAL A 181 11.53 7.74 -3.46
CA VAL A 181 11.18 6.80 -4.53
C VAL A 181 9.68 6.76 -4.75
N SER A 182 9.25 6.74 -6.01
CA SER A 182 7.84 6.58 -6.36
C SER A 182 7.33 5.19 -5.99
N GLY A 183 6.01 5.07 -5.81
CA GLY A 183 5.36 3.82 -5.39
C GLY A 183 5.55 3.53 -3.89
N ARG A 184 5.98 4.52 -3.09
CA ARG A 184 6.21 4.40 -1.64
C ARG A 184 5.59 5.58 -0.88
N GLU A 185 4.48 6.07 -1.39
CA GLU A 185 3.80 7.28 -0.92
C GLU A 185 3.30 7.15 0.52
N TYR A 186 3.04 5.92 0.98
CA TYR A 186 2.62 5.66 2.37
C TYR A 186 3.68 6.15 3.39
N ASN A 187 4.98 5.99 3.11
CA ASN A 187 6.03 6.51 3.99
C ASN A 187 5.97 8.05 4.08
N GLY A 188 5.72 8.73 2.94
CA GLY A 188 5.54 10.18 2.93
C GLY A 188 4.27 10.63 3.67
N LEU A 189 3.19 9.87 3.55
CA LEU A 189 1.93 10.14 4.25
C LEU A 189 2.13 10.10 5.77
N ILE A 190 2.66 8.98 6.30
CA ILE A 190 2.83 8.79 7.76
C ILE A 190 3.87 9.72 8.37
N ASP A 191 4.77 10.30 7.55
CA ASP A 191 5.72 11.33 7.97
C ASP A 191 5.15 12.75 7.87
N SER A 192 4.04 12.92 7.15
CA SER A 192 3.47 14.25 6.95
C SER A 192 2.89 14.84 8.25
N PRO A 193 3.00 16.17 8.45
CA PRO A 193 2.31 16.85 9.55
C PRO A 193 0.79 16.65 9.51
N CYS A 194 0.20 16.53 8.32
CA CYS A 194 -1.23 16.33 8.13
C CYS A 194 -1.73 14.98 8.65
N PHE A 195 -0.85 13.99 8.76
CA PHE A 195 -1.13 12.70 9.38
C PHE A 195 -0.76 12.71 10.86
N ARG A 196 0.47 13.15 11.19
CA ARG A 196 1.06 13.02 12.54
C ARG A 196 0.45 13.96 13.58
N HIS A 197 -0.02 15.13 13.17
CA HIS A 197 -0.50 16.19 14.07
C HIS A 197 -2.00 16.46 13.96
N ALA A 198 -2.73 15.63 13.19
CA ALA A 198 -4.18 15.71 13.18
C ALA A 198 -4.73 15.35 14.56
N THR A 199 -5.56 16.22 15.11
CA THR A 199 -6.20 16.05 16.44
C THR A 199 -7.55 15.35 16.33
N GLU A 200 -8.11 15.32 15.13
CA GLU A 200 -9.43 14.77 14.84
C GLU A 200 -9.34 13.76 13.70
N PRO A 201 -9.95 12.56 13.86
CA PRO A 201 -9.85 11.50 12.85
C PRO A 201 -10.38 11.91 11.47
N ASP A 202 -11.43 12.72 11.40
CA ASP A 202 -12.03 13.23 10.16
C ASP A 202 -11.18 14.30 9.46
N ARG A 203 -10.16 14.83 10.13
CA ARG A 203 -9.19 15.78 9.59
C ARG A 203 -7.81 15.16 9.38
N THR A 204 -7.64 13.88 9.68
CA THR A 204 -6.39 13.16 9.42
C THR A 204 -6.29 12.84 7.93
N LEU A 205 -5.18 13.27 7.31
CA LEU A 205 -4.93 12.95 5.91
C LEU A 205 -4.78 11.44 5.73
N THR A 206 -5.53 10.87 4.81
CA THR A 206 -5.43 9.47 4.40
C THR A 206 -5.25 9.37 2.89
N CYS A 207 -4.95 8.19 2.37
CA CYS A 207 -4.92 7.98 0.92
C CYS A 207 -6.27 8.34 0.27
N PHE A 208 -7.38 8.06 0.96
CA PHE A 208 -8.73 8.36 0.48
C PHE A 208 -9.11 9.84 0.53
N SER A 209 -8.29 10.69 1.15
CA SER A 209 -8.48 12.14 1.06
C SER A 209 -8.32 12.67 -0.36
N CYS A 210 -7.54 11.95 -1.20
CA CYS A 210 -7.28 12.33 -2.59
C CYS A 210 -7.67 11.25 -3.59
N HIS A 211 -7.70 9.96 -3.19
CA HIS A 211 -7.94 8.85 -4.11
C HIS A 211 -9.32 8.22 -3.93
N THR A 212 -9.90 7.77 -5.04
CA THR A 212 -11.10 6.92 -5.07
C THR A 212 -10.77 5.62 -5.79
N MET A 213 -10.85 4.48 -5.10
CA MET A 213 -10.49 3.17 -5.68
C MET A 213 -11.62 2.55 -6.51
N HIS A 214 -12.82 3.13 -6.44
CA HIS A 214 -13.95 2.83 -7.33
C HIS A 214 -14.35 4.11 -8.03
N LYS A 215 -14.40 4.08 -9.37
CA LYS A 215 -14.81 5.25 -10.14
C LYS A 215 -16.24 5.66 -9.76
N PRO A 216 -16.46 6.87 -9.21
CA PRO A 216 -17.79 7.34 -8.88
C PRO A 216 -18.69 7.43 -10.11
N ALA A 217 -20.00 7.21 -9.93
CA ALA A 217 -20.96 7.26 -11.02
C ALA A 217 -21.08 8.67 -11.65
N GLU A 218 -20.88 9.70 -10.83
CA GLU A 218 -20.88 11.11 -11.23
C GLU A 218 -19.60 11.57 -11.94
N ASP A 219 -18.52 10.80 -11.83
CA ASP A 219 -17.27 11.09 -12.53
C ASP A 219 -17.43 10.85 -14.02
N ARG A 220 -17.26 11.91 -14.81
CA ARG A 220 -17.48 11.88 -16.26
C ARG A 220 -16.33 11.32 -17.08
N ARG A 221 -15.15 11.15 -16.46
CA ARG A 221 -14.01 10.50 -17.11
C ARG A 221 -14.38 9.07 -17.51
N THR A 222 -13.81 8.58 -18.59
CA THR A 222 -13.83 7.14 -18.87
C THR A 222 -13.05 6.38 -17.79
N VAL A 223 -13.23 5.06 -17.72
CA VAL A 223 -12.45 4.23 -16.78
C VAL A 223 -10.94 4.33 -17.06
N ALA A 224 -10.55 4.43 -18.34
CA ALA A 224 -9.15 4.60 -18.72
C ALA A 224 -8.60 5.95 -18.23
N GLU A 225 -9.28 7.05 -18.51
CA GLU A 225 -8.87 8.38 -18.06
C GLU A 225 -8.79 8.49 -16.53
N TRP A 226 -9.76 7.89 -15.81
CA TRP A 226 -9.72 7.83 -14.35
C TRP A 226 -8.54 7.01 -13.84
N ALA A 227 -8.23 5.88 -14.47
CA ALA A 227 -7.07 5.06 -14.12
C ALA A 227 -5.74 5.77 -14.44
N ASP A 228 -5.65 6.44 -15.61
CA ASP A 228 -4.44 7.16 -16.03
C ASP A 228 -4.13 8.38 -15.14
N THR A 229 -5.11 8.89 -14.40
CA THR A 229 -4.91 9.91 -13.37
C THR A 229 -4.70 9.31 -11.96
N TYR A 230 -4.22 8.09 -11.86
CA TYR A 230 -3.90 7.39 -10.60
C TYR A 230 -5.09 7.32 -9.64
N GLN A 231 -6.31 7.20 -10.15
CA GLN A 231 -7.55 7.17 -9.38
C GLN A 231 -7.74 8.41 -8.46
N VAL A 232 -7.13 9.53 -8.80
CA VAL A 232 -7.30 10.78 -8.04
C VAL A 232 -8.72 11.30 -8.23
N SER A 233 -9.36 11.68 -7.14
CA SER A 233 -10.68 12.31 -7.15
C SER A 233 -10.65 13.59 -7.98
N THR A 234 -11.76 13.91 -8.63
CA THR A 234 -11.86 15.12 -9.46
C THR A 234 -11.51 16.37 -8.65
N GLY A 235 -10.54 17.14 -9.13
CA GLY A 235 -10.04 18.36 -8.48
C GLY A 235 -8.91 18.15 -7.47
N MET A 236 -8.58 16.90 -7.13
CA MET A 236 -7.51 16.60 -6.16
C MET A 236 -6.12 16.45 -6.78
N ASP A 237 -5.97 16.75 -8.04
CA ASP A 237 -4.70 16.74 -8.78
C ASP A 237 -3.92 18.07 -8.71
N GLY A 238 -4.43 19.05 -7.94
CA GLY A 238 -3.86 20.39 -7.78
C GLY A 238 -3.92 20.90 -6.34
N ASN A 239 -3.94 22.21 -6.20
CA ASN A 239 -3.98 22.89 -4.90
C ASN A 239 -5.23 22.54 -4.07
N ASP A 240 -6.33 22.16 -4.70
CA ASP A 240 -7.56 21.79 -4.00
C ASP A 240 -7.34 20.56 -3.08
N ALA A 241 -6.36 19.70 -3.38
CA ALA A 241 -5.94 18.64 -2.46
C ALA A 241 -5.50 19.17 -1.09
N CYS A 242 -4.85 20.32 -1.05
CA CYS A 242 -4.46 21.00 0.19
C CYS A 242 -5.60 21.86 0.76
N LEU A 243 -6.33 22.55 -0.11
CA LEU A 243 -7.35 23.50 0.24
C LEU A 243 -8.62 22.87 0.83
N GLN A 244 -8.84 21.57 0.65
CA GLN A 244 -9.92 20.87 1.35
C GLN A 244 -9.82 20.98 2.87
N CYS A 245 -8.61 21.17 3.43
CA CYS A 245 -8.35 21.38 4.84
C CYS A 245 -7.81 22.80 5.14
N HIS A 246 -7.15 23.43 4.17
CA HIS A 246 -6.48 24.73 4.30
C HIS A 246 -7.19 25.82 3.51
N GLU A 247 -8.53 25.84 3.50
CA GLU A 247 -9.35 26.82 2.76
C GLU A 247 -8.92 28.30 2.98
N PRO A 248 -8.53 28.73 4.19
CA PRO A 248 -8.07 30.11 4.40
C PRO A 248 -6.83 30.49 3.60
N MET A 249 -6.07 29.52 3.10
CA MET A 249 -4.87 29.75 2.27
C MET A 249 -5.19 29.99 0.79
N ARG A 250 -6.45 29.85 0.37
CA ARG A 250 -6.86 29.95 -1.04
C ARG A 250 -6.46 31.27 -1.68
N ASP A 251 -6.57 32.38 -0.95
CA ASP A 251 -6.27 33.73 -1.44
C ASP A 251 -4.77 34.08 -1.41
N ASP A 252 -3.93 33.24 -0.77
CA ASP A 252 -2.48 33.51 -0.63
C ASP A 252 -1.61 32.28 -0.82
N LEU A 253 -1.90 31.49 -1.84
CA LEU A 253 -1.13 30.29 -2.18
C LEU A 253 0.34 30.60 -2.47
N THR A 254 0.65 31.78 -3.02
CA THR A 254 2.01 32.20 -3.37
C THR A 254 2.89 32.38 -2.13
N ALA A 255 2.35 32.87 -1.02
CA ALA A 255 3.10 32.99 0.22
C ALA A 255 3.32 31.66 0.92
N HIS A 256 2.40 30.70 0.77
CA HIS A 256 2.49 29.39 1.38
C HIS A 256 3.50 28.47 0.69
N THR A 257 3.72 28.64 -0.61
CA THR A 257 4.55 27.74 -1.44
C THR A 257 5.99 28.24 -1.65
N ARG A 258 6.43 29.25 -0.94
CA ARG A 258 7.81 29.81 -1.00
C ARG A 258 8.72 29.23 0.05
#